data_e4b9e3ed6b7ccc9ddef6c3a743b31f67
#
_entry.id   e4b9e3ed6b7ccc9ddef6c3a743b31f67
#
_cell.length_a   1.000
_cell.length_b   1.000
_cell.length_c   1.000
_cell.angle_alpha   90.00
_cell.angle_beta   90.00
_cell.angle_gamma   90.00
#
_symmetry.space_group_name_H-M   'P 1'
#
loop_
_entity.id
_entity.type
_entity.pdbx_description
1 polymer ?
#
loop_
_entity_poly.entity_id
_entity_poly.type
_entity_poly.pdbx_seq_one_letter_code
_entity_poly.pdbx_strand_id
1 'polypeptide(L)'
;QSQNNYLNGLKMQGNFYNDAVIDPYMLERAEIMRGPVSVLYGKSSPGGLLNMVSKRPTTEPLKEVQFKAGTDSLFQTGFDFSDALDDDGVYSYRLTGLARSANAQQKGSEEQRYAIAPAFTWRPDDKTNFTFLSYFQNEPETGYYGWLPKEGTVEPLPNGKRLPTDFNEGAKNNTYSRNEKMIGYSFDHEFNDTFTVRQNLRFAQNKVSQKSVYGYGMCSDPLYSSNPSSSPCANVPQSQWGHTLTRQYVIDNEKLENFSVDTQLQSKFATGSVDHTLLTGVDFMRMRNDIDS
;
A
#
# COMPACT_ATOMS: atom_id res chain seq x y z
N GLN A 1 -0.82 -2.01 10.40
CA GLN A 1 -0.10 -0.73 10.26
C GLN A 1 1.20 -0.97 9.53
N SER A 2 1.40 -0.30 8.40
CA SER A 2 2.51 -0.47 7.46
C SER A 2 3.84 0.14 7.94
N GLN A 3 4.15 0.07 9.25
CA GLN A 3 5.30 0.76 9.81
C GLN A 3 6.67 0.30 9.27
N ASN A 4 6.73 -0.84 8.58
CA ASN A 4 7.97 -1.41 8.06
C ASN A 4 7.92 -1.72 6.56
N ASN A 5 7.05 -1.04 5.82
CA ASN A 5 6.98 -1.15 4.37
C ASN A 5 7.82 -0.05 3.72
N TYR A 6 8.60 -0.44 2.75
CA TYR A 6 9.46 0.41 1.95
C TYR A 6 9.15 0.21 0.46
N LEU A 7 9.32 1.24 -0.32
CA LEU A 7 9.27 1.19 -1.77
C LEU A 7 10.54 1.83 -2.32
N ASN A 8 11.33 1.05 -3.07
CA ASN A 8 12.62 1.47 -3.63
C ASN A 8 13.58 2.02 -2.57
N GLY A 9 13.62 1.40 -1.38
CA GLY A 9 14.45 1.81 -0.26
C GLY A 9 13.92 2.97 0.57
N LEU A 10 12.89 3.68 0.12
CA LEU A 10 12.26 4.78 0.86
C LEU A 10 11.05 4.28 1.67
N LYS A 11 10.99 4.66 2.94
CA LYS A 11 9.91 4.26 3.84
C LYS A 11 8.55 4.74 3.33
N MET A 12 7.57 3.83 3.32
CA MET A 12 6.18 4.18 3.10
C MET A 12 5.53 4.60 4.42
N GLN A 13 4.74 5.65 4.36
CA GLN A 13 4.00 6.13 5.51
C GLN A 13 2.51 5.98 5.26
N GLY A 14 1.80 5.69 6.33
CA GLY A 14 0.36 5.60 6.36
C GLY A 14 -0.16 5.86 7.77
N ASN A 15 -1.45 6.01 7.91
CA ASN A 15 -2.14 6.03 9.17
C ASN A 15 -3.18 4.90 9.24
N PHE A 16 -4.11 4.97 10.18
CA PHE A 16 -5.06 3.90 10.43
C PHE A 16 -5.99 3.59 9.24
N TYR A 17 -6.45 4.62 8.51
CA TYR A 17 -7.34 4.48 7.35
C TYR A 17 -6.65 4.73 6.01
N ASN A 18 -5.55 5.46 6.01
CA ASN A 18 -4.89 5.94 4.81
C ASN A 18 -3.48 5.33 4.66
N ASP A 19 -3.45 4.04 4.38
CA ASP A 19 -2.22 3.32 4.02
C ASP A 19 -2.07 3.25 2.50
N ALA A 20 -0.85 3.45 2.01
CA ALA A 20 -0.54 3.23 0.60
C ALA A 20 -0.58 1.72 0.27
N VAL A 21 -1.27 1.39 -0.81
CA VAL A 21 -1.43 0.01 -1.30
C VAL A 21 -0.96 -0.06 -2.74
N ILE A 22 0.16 -0.71 -2.98
CA ILE A 22 0.68 -0.90 -4.34
C ILE A 22 0.27 -2.27 -4.86
N ASP A 23 -0.32 -2.29 -6.06
CA ASP A 23 -0.67 -3.56 -6.69
C ASP A 23 0.59 -4.38 -7.00
N PRO A 24 0.65 -5.67 -6.64
CA PRO A 24 1.81 -6.52 -6.92
C PRO A 24 2.20 -6.59 -8.40
N TYR A 25 1.27 -6.40 -9.33
CA TYR A 25 1.57 -6.35 -10.77
C TYR A 25 2.50 -5.19 -11.15
N MET A 26 2.52 -4.12 -10.37
CA MET A 26 3.39 -2.94 -10.57
C MET A 26 4.80 -3.13 -10.01
N LEU A 27 5.04 -4.22 -9.30
CA LEU A 27 6.30 -4.52 -8.66
C LEU A 27 7.14 -5.49 -9.51
N GLU A 28 8.43 -5.26 -9.53
CA GLU A 28 9.42 -6.22 -10.02
C GLU A 28 9.56 -7.38 -9.03
N ARG A 29 9.62 -7.05 -7.72
CA ARG A 29 9.74 -8.01 -6.62
C ARG A 29 9.43 -7.37 -5.27
N ALA A 30 9.24 -8.24 -4.27
CA ALA A 30 9.13 -7.87 -2.87
C ALA A 30 10.22 -8.61 -2.08
N GLU A 31 10.97 -7.90 -1.26
CA GLU A 31 12.11 -8.38 -0.49
C GLU A 31 11.78 -8.33 1.00
N ILE A 32 11.84 -9.46 1.69
CA ILE A 32 11.68 -9.52 3.15
C ILE A 32 13.07 -9.57 3.78
N MET A 33 13.43 -8.51 4.48
CA MET A 33 14.67 -8.43 5.23
C MET A 33 14.38 -8.73 6.70
N ARG A 34 15.02 -9.77 7.25
CA ARG A 34 14.82 -10.21 8.63
C ARG A 34 15.93 -9.67 9.53
N GLY A 35 15.56 -9.29 10.76
CA GLY A 35 16.50 -8.80 11.76
C GLY A 35 16.68 -7.28 11.76
N PRO A 36 17.67 -6.73 12.51
CA PRO A 36 17.88 -5.31 12.71
C PRO A 36 18.55 -4.68 11.48
N VAL A 37 17.76 -4.24 10.51
CA VAL A 37 18.21 -3.61 9.25
C VAL A 37 18.27 -2.07 9.33
N SER A 38 18.12 -1.50 10.51
CA SER A 38 18.07 -0.04 10.74
C SER A 38 19.35 0.71 10.32
N VAL A 39 20.47 0.03 10.25
CA VAL A 39 21.73 0.62 9.77
C VAL A 39 21.66 1.05 8.30
N LEU A 40 20.88 0.31 7.48
CA LEU A 40 20.76 0.58 6.04
C LEU A 40 19.48 1.34 5.69
N TYR A 41 18.41 1.17 6.46
CA TYR A 41 17.06 1.67 6.13
C TYR A 41 16.52 2.67 7.15
N GLY A 42 17.35 3.09 8.11
CA GLY A 42 16.92 4.01 9.17
C GLY A 42 15.95 3.37 10.17
N LYS A 43 15.02 4.16 10.73
CA LYS A 43 14.09 3.69 11.78
C LYS A 43 13.18 2.57 11.26
N SER A 44 13.48 1.34 11.66
CA SER A 44 12.69 0.12 11.36
C SER A 44 12.45 -0.71 12.61
N SER A 45 11.49 -1.66 12.54
CA SER A 45 11.27 -2.63 13.62
C SER A 45 12.43 -3.64 13.68
N PRO A 46 12.81 -4.12 14.87
CA PRO A 46 13.85 -5.14 15.01
C PRO A 46 13.50 -6.49 14.36
N GLY A 47 12.22 -6.74 14.08
CA GLY A 47 11.77 -7.95 13.39
C GLY A 47 12.08 -7.98 11.89
N GLY A 48 12.41 -6.84 11.29
CA GLY A 48 12.69 -6.71 9.86
C GLY A 48 11.74 -5.78 9.11
N LEU A 49 11.86 -5.76 7.79
CA LEU A 49 11.06 -4.91 6.91
C LEU A 49 10.71 -5.61 5.59
N LEU A 50 9.69 -5.08 4.91
CA LEU A 50 9.34 -5.42 3.54
C LEU A 50 9.77 -4.28 2.62
N ASN A 51 10.68 -4.54 1.69
CA ASN A 51 11.03 -3.61 0.62
C ASN A 51 10.40 -4.06 -0.70
N MET A 52 9.54 -3.24 -1.26
CA MET A 52 8.95 -3.41 -2.57
C MET A 52 9.83 -2.70 -3.59
N VAL A 53 10.04 -3.32 -4.73
CA VAL A 53 10.85 -2.76 -5.82
C VAL A 53 9.96 -2.57 -7.03
N SER A 54 9.85 -1.32 -7.51
CA SER A 54 9.09 -0.97 -8.71
C SER A 54 9.74 -1.55 -9.95
N LYS A 55 8.94 -1.90 -10.93
CA LYS A 55 9.37 -2.22 -12.29
C LYS A 55 10.14 -1.02 -12.87
N ARG A 56 11.29 -1.29 -13.48
CA ARG A 56 12.17 -0.28 -14.10
C ARG A 56 12.31 -0.53 -15.60
N PRO A 57 12.59 0.51 -16.40
CA PRO A 57 12.90 0.35 -17.82
C PRO A 57 13.99 -0.67 -18.06
N THR A 58 13.82 -1.43 -19.15
CA THR A 58 14.77 -2.40 -19.69
C THR A 58 15.25 -1.91 -21.06
N THR A 59 16.44 -2.28 -21.46
CA THR A 59 16.94 -2.05 -22.82
C THR A 59 16.48 -3.14 -23.80
N GLU A 60 16.15 -4.31 -23.26
CA GLU A 60 15.54 -5.41 -24.03
C GLU A 60 14.03 -5.17 -24.18
N PRO A 61 13.47 -5.34 -25.39
CA PRO A 61 12.05 -5.17 -25.63
C PRO A 61 11.19 -6.10 -24.78
N LEU A 62 10.28 -5.54 -23.98
CA LEU A 62 9.24 -6.26 -23.24
C LEU A 62 7.87 -5.83 -23.75
N LYS A 63 7.04 -6.79 -24.14
CA LYS A 63 5.68 -6.55 -24.61
C LYS A 63 4.76 -7.61 -24.02
N GLU A 64 4.13 -7.29 -22.91
CA GLU A 64 3.21 -8.18 -22.20
C GLU A 64 1.81 -7.59 -22.14
N VAL A 65 0.80 -8.44 -22.39
CA VAL A 65 -0.60 -8.16 -22.09
C VAL A 65 -1.16 -9.35 -21.33
N GLN A 66 -1.79 -9.11 -20.22
CA GLN A 66 -2.34 -10.13 -19.33
C GLN A 66 -3.84 -9.96 -19.16
N PHE A 67 -4.57 -11.09 -19.20
CA PHE A 67 -5.98 -11.16 -18.85
C PHE A 67 -6.18 -12.21 -17.77
N LYS A 68 -6.98 -11.88 -16.74
CA LYS A 68 -7.38 -12.80 -15.68
C LYS A 68 -8.89 -12.75 -15.52
N ALA A 69 -9.53 -13.91 -15.39
CA ALA A 69 -10.91 -14.05 -14.98
C ALA A 69 -11.00 -15.12 -13.90
N GLY A 70 -11.93 -14.98 -12.97
CA GLY A 70 -12.06 -15.89 -11.84
C GLY A 70 -13.44 -15.86 -11.21
N THR A 71 -13.55 -16.52 -10.06
CA THR A 71 -14.75 -16.47 -9.22
C THR A 71 -15.00 -15.03 -8.73
N ASP A 72 -16.19 -14.80 -8.16
CA ASP A 72 -16.61 -13.49 -7.65
C ASP A 72 -16.55 -12.38 -8.69
N SER A 73 -16.90 -12.73 -9.94
CA SER A 73 -16.86 -11.81 -11.09
C SER A 73 -15.50 -11.12 -11.28
N LEU A 74 -14.41 -11.77 -10.87
CA LEU A 74 -13.08 -11.22 -11.07
C LEU A 74 -12.78 -11.09 -12.57
N PHE A 75 -12.48 -9.87 -12.97
CA PHE A 75 -11.90 -9.55 -14.26
C PHE A 75 -10.72 -8.58 -14.06
N GLN A 76 -9.58 -8.93 -14.64
CA GLN A 76 -8.39 -8.08 -14.58
C GLN A 76 -7.70 -8.11 -15.94
N THR A 77 -7.29 -6.94 -16.40
CA THR A 77 -6.39 -6.78 -17.54
C THR A 77 -5.18 -5.97 -17.10
N GLY A 78 -4.02 -6.35 -17.63
CA GLY A 78 -2.77 -5.64 -17.39
C GLY A 78 -1.93 -5.59 -18.66
N PHE A 79 -1.05 -4.61 -18.73
CA PHE A 79 -0.03 -4.51 -19.78
C PHE A 79 1.28 -4.03 -19.19
N ASP A 80 2.38 -4.45 -19.81
CA ASP A 80 3.73 -4.07 -19.42
C ASP A 80 4.60 -3.94 -20.67
N PHE A 81 4.97 -2.72 -21.02
CA PHE A 81 5.75 -2.41 -22.19
C PHE A 81 7.02 -1.69 -21.77
N SER A 82 8.16 -2.17 -22.26
CA SER A 82 9.46 -1.55 -22.00
C SER A 82 10.37 -1.74 -23.22
N ASP A 83 11.18 -0.73 -23.52
CA ASP A 83 12.15 -0.80 -24.59
C ASP A 83 13.19 0.33 -24.46
N ALA A 84 14.30 0.23 -25.18
CA ALA A 84 15.18 1.35 -25.47
C ALA A 84 14.49 2.33 -26.43
N LEU A 85 14.79 3.62 -26.30
CA LEU A 85 14.32 4.67 -27.20
C LEU A 85 15.34 5.03 -28.28
N ASP A 86 16.58 4.55 -28.11
CA ASP A 86 17.71 4.77 -29.00
C ASP A 86 18.54 3.49 -29.15
N ASP A 87 19.34 3.42 -30.20
CA ASP A 87 20.14 2.23 -30.53
C ASP A 87 21.24 1.95 -29.50
N ASP A 88 21.74 2.98 -28.81
CA ASP A 88 22.81 2.89 -27.82
C ASP A 88 22.26 2.52 -26.42
N GLY A 89 20.93 2.48 -26.23
CA GLY A 89 20.30 2.18 -24.95
C GLY A 89 20.51 3.24 -23.86
N VAL A 90 20.85 4.48 -24.26
CA VAL A 90 21.01 5.63 -23.36
C VAL A 90 19.70 6.01 -22.72
N TYR A 91 18.62 5.93 -23.48
CA TYR A 91 17.25 6.20 -23.02
C TYR A 91 16.40 4.95 -23.12
N SER A 92 15.68 4.65 -22.04
CA SER A 92 14.70 3.57 -22.04
C SER A 92 13.43 3.97 -21.27
N TYR A 93 12.32 3.34 -21.62
CA TYR A 93 11.04 3.57 -20.99
C TYR A 93 10.40 2.27 -20.51
N ARG A 94 9.51 2.37 -19.54
CA ARG A 94 8.57 1.31 -19.16
C ARG A 94 7.20 1.90 -18.86
N LEU A 95 6.18 1.28 -19.36
CA LEU A 95 4.80 1.63 -19.09
C LEU A 95 4.05 0.39 -18.64
N THR A 96 3.71 0.34 -17.35
CA THR A 96 2.91 -0.75 -16.77
C THR A 96 1.54 -0.22 -16.42
N GLY A 97 0.49 -0.96 -16.72
CA GLY A 97 -0.89 -0.58 -16.42
C GLY A 97 -1.75 -1.76 -16.01
N LEU A 98 -2.79 -1.48 -15.21
CA LEU A 98 -3.72 -2.47 -14.66
C LEU A 98 -5.13 -1.88 -14.57
N ALA A 99 -6.13 -2.69 -14.94
CA ALA A 99 -7.53 -2.47 -14.59
C ALA A 99 -8.09 -3.76 -13.99
N ARG A 100 -8.74 -3.66 -12.82
CA ARG A 100 -9.33 -4.77 -12.08
C ARG A 100 -10.72 -4.42 -11.59
N SER A 101 -11.64 -5.40 -11.68
CA SER A 101 -12.95 -5.39 -11.02
C SER A 101 -13.22 -6.77 -10.45
N ALA A 102 -13.77 -6.84 -9.24
CA ALA A 102 -14.19 -8.08 -8.58
C ALA A 102 -15.28 -7.79 -7.54
N ASN A 103 -16.11 -8.77 -7.23
CA ASN A 103 -16.93 -8.73 -6.03
C ASN A 103 -16.07 -9.12 -4.81
N ALA A 104 -16.29 -8.46 -3.68
CA ALA A 104 -15.74 -8.94 -2.42
C ALA A 104 -16.54 -10.13 -1.89
N GLN A 105 -16.01 -10.84 -0.91
CA GLN A 105 -16.70 -11.95 -0.26
C GLN A 105 -18.03 -11.52 0.36
N GLN A 106 -18.09 -10.33 0.95
CA GLN A 106 -19.30 -9.78 1.58
C GLN A 106 -20.26 -9.27 0.51
N LYS A 107 -21.49 -9.71 0.61
CA LYS A 107 -22.55 -9.43 -0.39
C LYS A 107 -22.75 -7.93 -0.59
N GLY A 108 -22.72 -7.52 -1.86
CA GLY A 108 -22.92 -6.12 -2.27
C GLY A 108 -21.71 -5.23 -2.05
N SER A 109 -20.52 -5.79 -1.84
CA SER A 109 -19.26 -5.05 -1.84
C SER A 109 -18.45 -5.38 -3.08
N GLU A 110 -17.83 -4.38 -3.67
CA GLU A 110 -17.06 -4.48 -4.92
C GLU A 110 -15.65 -3.92 -4.72
N GLU A 111 -14.70 -4.46 -5.48
CA GLU A 111 -13.33 -3.95 -5.59
C GLU A 111 -13.10 -3.47 -7.02
N GLN A 112 -12.67 -2.22 -7.17
CA GLN A 112 -12.28 -1.67 -8.47
C GLN A 112 -10.93 -0.97 -8.33
N ARG A 113 -10.00 -1.28 -9.24
CA ARG A 113 -8.66 -0.69 -9.24
C ARG A 113 -8.21 -0.39 -10.66
N TYR A 114 -7.70 0.81 -10.85
CA TYR A 114 -7.05 1.28 -12.07
C TYR A 114 -5.69 1.84 -11.68
N ALA A 115 -4.63 1.33 -12.29
CA ALA A 115 -3.28 1.78 -11.97
C ALA A 115 -2.43 1.91 -13.23
N ILE A 116 -1.52 2.89 -13.23
CA ILE A 116 -0.53 3.10 -14.29
C ILE A 116 0.78 3.59 -13.66
N ALA A 117 1.91 3.06 -14.15
CA ALA A 117 3.24 3.36 -13.68
C ALA A 117 4.20 3.65 -14.84
N PRO A 118 4.21 4.88 -15.39
CA PRO A 118 5.24 5.30 -16.32
C PRO A 118 6.60 5.43 -15.62
N ALA A 119 7.64 4.92 -16.28
CA ALA A 119 9.02 5.06 -15.85
C ALA A 119 9.94 5.37 -17.04
N PHE A 120 11.03 6.08 -16.77
CA PHE A 120 12.00 6.49 -17.76
C PHE A 120 13.41 6.41 -17.17
N THR A 121 14.35 5.85 -17.92
CA THR A 121 15.77 5.78 -17.51
C THR A 121 16.64 6.51 -18.52
N TRP A 122 17.58 7.28 -17.99
CA TRP A 122 18.68 7.92 -18.72
C TRP A 122 20.01 7.37 -18.18
N ARG A 123 20.77 6.72 -19.07
CA ARG A 123 22.07 6.12 -18.78
C ARG A 123 23.09 6.55 -19.86
N PRO A 124 23.65 7.76 -19.75
CA PRO A 124 24.56 8.31 -20.77
C PRO A 124 25.90 7.58 -20.85
N ASP A 125 26.28 6.89 -19.77
CA ASP A 125 27.51 6.14 -19.63
C ASP A 125 27.36 5.03 -18.57
N ASP A 126 28.41 4.22 -18.36
CA ASP A 126 28.43 3.13 -17.38
C ASP A 126 28.46 3.63 -15.92
N LYS A 127 28.73 4.92 -15.71
CA LYS A 127 28.88 5.53 -14.38
C LYS A 127 27.63 6.27 -13.90
N THR A 128 26.74 6.62 -14.82
CA THR A 128 25.56 7.45 -14.53
C THR A 128 24.27 6.69 -14.83
N ASN A 129 23.39 6.61 -13.86
CA ASN A 129 22.06 6.06 -14.03
C ASN A 129 21.03 6.94 -13.33
N PHE A 130 20.12 7.54 -14.08
CA PHE A 130 18.99 8.27 -13.57
C PHE A 130 17.69 7.58 -14.01
N THR A 131 16.86 7.18 -13.06
CA THR A 131 15.56 6.57 -13.36
C THR A 131 14.45 7.38 -12.70
N PHE A 132 13.61 8.01 -13.52
CA PHE A 132 12.36 8.60 -13.09
C PHE A 132 11.31 7.49 -12.91
N LEU A 133 10.58 7.54 -11.79
CA LEU A 133 9.55 6.57 -11.39
C LEU A 133 8.27 7.31 -11.04
N SER A 134 7.14 6.83 -11.54
CA SER A 134 5.84 7.33 -11.14
C SER A 134 4.84 6.20 -10.95
N TYR A 135 3.82 6.48 -10.16
CA TYR A 135 2.72 5.55 -9.88
C TYR A 135 1.44 6.33 -9.63
N PHE A 136 0.39 5.98 -10.33
CA PHE A 136 -0.93 6.55 -10.17
C PHE A 136 -1.94 5.43 -10.04
N GLN A 137 -2.72 5.43 -8.96
CA GLN A 137 -3.76 4.43 -8.71
C GLN A 137 -5.06 5.12 -8.29
N ASN A 138 -6.16 4.62 -8.80
CA ASN A 138 -7.50 5.00 -8.38
C ASN A 138 -8.29 3.74 -8.05
N GLU A 139 -8.84 3.69 -6.85
CA GLU A 139 -9.74 2.66 -6.36
C GLU A 139 -11.08 3.32 -6.03
N PRO A 140 -12.03 3.37 -6.97
CA PRO A 140 -13.37 3.89 -6.69
C PRO A 140 -14.09 3.10 -5.60
N GLU A 141 -13.84 1.79 -5.56
CA GLU A 141 -14.35 0.84 -4.57
C GLU A 141 -13.19 -0.04 -4.07
N THR A 142 -12.92 -0.01 -2.77
CA THR A 142 -11.80 -0.75 -2.15
C THR A 142 -12.22 -2.10 -1.56
N GLY A 143 -13.45 -2.54 -1.78
CA GLY A 143 -13.99 -3.76 -1.20
C GLY A 143 -14.74 -3.53 0.11
N TYR A 144 -14.89 -4.60 0.85
CA TYR A 144 -15.56 -4.58 2.14
C TYR A 144 -14.67 -3.96 3.22
N TYR A 145 -15.26 -3.03 3.97
CA TYR A 145 -14.67 -2.48 5.18
C TYR A 145 -15.71 -2.51 6.30
N GLY A 146 -15.59 -3.49 7.19
CA GLY A 146 -16.53 -3.69 8.29
C GLY A 146 -15.96 -4.61 9.36
N TRP A 147 -16.70 -4.76 10.46
CA TRP A 147 -16.32 -5.59 11.59
C TRP A 147 -17.48 -6.50 11.93
N LEU A 148 -17.28 -7.79 11.77
CA LEU A 148 -18.26 -8.79 12.13
C LEU A 148 -18.18 -9.09 13.63
N PRO A 149 -19.32 -9.30 14.30
CA PRO A 149 -19.34 -9.68 15.71
C PRO A 149 -18.77 -11.09 15.88
N LYS A 150 -18.22 -11.37 17.07
CA LYS A 150 -17.76 -12.70 17.47
C LYS A 150 -18.91 -13.71 17.44
N GLU A 151 -20.07 -13.28 17.94
CA GLU A 151 -21.32 -14.06 17.93
C GLU A 151 -21.84 -14.19 16.49
N GLY A 152 -22.10 -15.39 16.09
CA GLY A 152 -22.50 -15.74 14.74
C GLY A 152 -21.36 -15.96 13.77
N THR A 153 -20.12 -15.60 14.13
CA THR A 153 -18.92 -15.88 13.33
C THR A 153 -18.03 -16.91 14.01
N VAL A 154 -17.29 -16.53 15.03
CA VAL A 154 -16.43 -17.44 15.82
C VAL A 154 -17.28 -18.35 16.71
N GLU A 155 -18.23 -17.79 17.42
CA GLU A 155 -19.19 -18.50 18.27
C GLU A 155 -20.58 -18.53 17.61
N PRO A 156 -21.38 -19.59 17.81
CA PRO A 156 -22.74 -19.60 17.33
C PRO A 156 -23.60 -18.51 17.99
N LEU A 157 -24.63 -18.06 17.31
CA LEU A 157 -25.70 -17.27 17.90
C LEU A 157 -26.46 -18.10 18.99
N PRO A 158 -27.24 -17.47 19.89
CA PRO A 158 -27.98 -18.17 20.92
C PRO A 158 -28.90 -19.30 20.40
N ASN A 159 -29.34 -19.22 19.15
CA ASN A 159 -30.14 -20.24 18.47
C ASN A 159 -29.28 -21.35 17.81
N GLY A 160 -27.99 -21.40 18.08
CA GLY A 160 -27.03 -22.36 17.51
C GLY A 160 -26.63 -22.12 16.03
N LYS A 161 -27.14 -21.09 15.39
CA LYS A 161 -26.83 -20.77 13.97
C LYS A 161 -25.62 -19.88 13.86
N ARG A 162 -25.03 -19.85 12.66
CA ARG A 162 -23.98 -18.91 12.27
C ARG A 162 -24.47 -17.97 11.19
N LEU A 163 -23.85 -16.81 11.11
CA LEU A 163 -24.06 -15.87 9.99
C LEU A 163 -23.55 -16.50 8.70
N PRO A 164 -24.17 -16.21 7.56
CA PRO A 164 -23.63 -16.61 6.26
C PRO A 164 -22.21 -16.05 6.05
N THR A 165 -21.40 -16.77 5.26
CA THR A 165 -20.02 -16.36 4.99
C THR A 165 -19.92 -15.08 4.16
N ASP A 166 -20.99 -14.75 3.45
CA ASP A 166 -21.15 -13.53 2.64
C ASP A 166 -21.93 -12.42 3.38
N PHE A 167 -22.17 -12.60 4.70
CA PHE A 167 -22.89 -11.62 5.49
C PHE A 167 -22.20 -10.24 5.45
N ASN A 168 -22.99 -9.22 5.21
CA ASN A 168 -22.58 -7.81 5.21
C ASN A 168 -23.49 -7.04 6.15
N GLU A 169 -22.91 -6.52 7.23
CA GLU A 169 -23.59 -5.71 8.22
C GLU A 169 -23.71 -4.24 7.81
N GLY A 170 -23.02 -3.85 6.77
CA GLY A 170 -22.95 -2.48 6.28
C GLY A 170 -24.28 -1.98 5.68
N ALA A 171 -24.27 -0.74 5.23
CA ALA A 171 -25.36 -0.15 4.46
C ALA A 171 -25.08 -0.32 2.95
N LYS A 172 -26.16 -0.36 2.16
CA LYS A 172 -26.07 -0.48 0.70
C LYS A 172 -25.32 0.70 0.03
N ASN A 173 -25.23 1.83 0.72
CA ASN A 173 -24.57 3.05 0.24
C ASN A 173 -23.24 3.30 0.95
N ASN A 174 -22.64 2.27 1.52
CA ASN A 174 -21.26 2.35 1.96
C ASN A 174 -20.36 2.66 0.77
N THR A 175 -19.41 3.57 0.96
CA THR A 175 -18.38 3.89 -0.03
C THR A 175 -17.03 3.95 0.67
N TYR A 176 -16.03 3.41 0.03
CA TYR A 176 -14.64 3.53 0.46
C TYR A 176 -13.75 3.59 -0.79
N SER A 177 -13.24 4.78 -1.07
CA SER A 177 -12.41 5.04 -2.24
C SER A 177 -11.02 5.49 -1.84
N ARG A 178 -10.03 5.21 -2.72
CA ARG A 178 -8.64 5.61 -2.54
C ARG A 178 -8.07 6.14 -3.84
N ASN A 179 -7.27 7.20 -3.75
CA ASN A 179 -6.50 7.73 -4.86
C ASN A 179 -5.05 7.94 -4.42
N GLU A 180 -4.11 7.28 -5.10
CA GLU A 180 -2.69 7.32 -4.80
C GLU A 180 -1.92 7.93 -5.97
N LYS A 181 -0.97 8.80 -5.66
CA LYS A 181 -0.07 9.41 -6.63
C LYS A 181 1.32 9.45 -6.05
N MET A 182 2.28 8.92 -6.81
CA MET A 182 3.69 8.95 -6.42
C MET A 182 4.52 9.36 -7.63
N ILE A 183 5.48 10.23 -7.39
CA ILE A 183 6.51 10.60 -8.36
C ILE A 183 7.86 10.66 -7.65
N GLY A 184 8.91 10.26 -8.32
CA GLY A 184 10.23 10.28 -7.74
C GLY A 184 11.30 9.87 -8.72
N TYR A 185 12.50 9.71 -8.23
CA TYR A 185 13.62 9.21 -9.01
C TYR A 185 14.60 8.40 -8.15
N SER A 186 15.39 7.61 -8.85
CA SER A 186 16.61 6.98 -8.36
C SER A 186 17.77 7.49 -9.21
N PHE A 187 18.83 7.94 -8.57
CA PHE A 187 20.03 8.44 -9.21
C PHE A 187 21.26 7.76 -8.62
N ASP A 188 22.11 7.25 -9.49
CA ASP A 188 23.39 6.65 -9.15
C ASP A 188 24.47 7.29 -10.05
N HIS A 189 25.57 7.76 -9.44
CA HIS A 189 26.70 8.28 -10.19
C HIS A 189 28.03 7.91 -9.53
N GLU A 190 28.91 7.29 -10.31
CA GLU A 190 30.27 6.96 -9.94
C GLU A 190 31.22 8.07 -10.43
N PHE A 191 31.64 8.96 -9.54
CA PHE A 191 32.58 10.04 -9.87
C PHE A 191 33.95 9.49 -10.26
N ASN A 192 34.38 8.46 -9.56
CA ASN A 192 35.63 7.73 -9.77
C ASN A 192 35.61 6.41 -8.98
N ASP A 193 36.69 5.65 -9.05
CA ASP A 193 36.81 4.35 -8.37
C ASP A 193 36.63 4.44 -6.84
N THR A 194 36.81 5.62 -6.26
CA THR A 194 36.70 5.88 -4.83
C THR A 194 35.28 6.29 -4.41
N PHE A 195 34.61 7.16 -5.17
CA PHE A 195 33.37 7.80 -4.75
C PHE A 195 32.19 7.50 -5.65
N THR A 196 31.14 6.94 -5.07
CA THR A 196 29.83 6.76 -5.70
C THR A 196 28.75 7.45 -4.88
N VAL A 197 27.91 8.26 -5.51
CA VAL A 197 26.73 8.88 -4.90
C VAL A 197 25.49 8.15 -5.37
N ARG A 198 24.57 7.89 -4.43
CA ARG A 198 23.22 7.39 -4.70
C ARG A 198 22.20 8.30 -4.05
N GLN A 199 21.12 8.60 -4.77
CA GLN A 199 20.03 9.37 -4.22
C GLN A 199 18.69 8.82 -4.69
N ASN A 200 17.78 8.61 -3.74
CA ASN A 200 16.38 8.29 -4.00
C ASN A 200 15.50 9.41 -3.46
N LEU A 201 14.56 9.86 -4.28
CA LEU A 201 13.58 10.87 -3.88
C LEU A 201 12.19 10.41 -4.27
N ARG A 202 11.21 10.63 -3.39
CA ARG A 202 9.80 10.39 -3.68
C ARG A 202 8.90 11.43 -3.02
N PHE A 203 7.97 11.94 -3.78
CA PHE A 203 6.75 12.58 -3.30
C PHE A 203 5.58 11.62 -3.50
N ALA A 204 4.78 11.42 -2.45
CA ALA A 204 3.58 10.60 -2.48
C ALA A 204 2.39 11.37 -1.89
N GLN A 205 1.22 11.21 -2.49
CA GLN A 205 -0.04 11.72 -1.99
C GLN A 205 -1.08 10.61 -2.03
N ASN A 206 -1.70 10.33 -0.87
CA ASN A 206 -2.82 9.40 -0.75
C ASN A 206 -4.04 10.17 -0.29
N LYS A 207 -5.16 9.98 -0.98
CA LYS A 207 -6.47 10.48 -0.57
C LYS A 207 -7.39 9.31 -0.35
N VAL A 208 -8.06 9.31 0.79
CA VAL A 208 -9.10 8.35 1.17
C VAL A 208 -10.38 9.11 1.42
N SER A 209 -11.49 8.59 0.91
CA SER A 209 -12.83 9.04 1.27
C SER A 209 -13.66 7.84 1.65
N GLN A 210 -14.14 7.83 2.88
CA GLN A 210 -14.92 6.74 3.46
C GLN A 210 -16.24 7.26 4.01
N LYS A 211 -17.32 6.57 3.65
CA LYS A 211 -18.62 6.69 4.29
C LYS A 211 -19.14 5.27 4.48
N SER A 212 -19.08 4.78 5.70
CA SER A 212 -19.40 3.38 5.97
C SER A 212 -20.24 3.23 7.23
N VAL A 213 -21.14 2.28 7.18
CA VAL A 213 -21.82 1.71 8.36
C VAL A 213 -21.19 0.35 8.61
N TYR A 214 -20.79 0.07 9.84
CA TYR A 214 -20.14 -1.17 10.23
C TYR A 214 -20.75 -1.72 11.52
N GLY A 215 -20.57 -3.03 11.76
CA GLY A 215 -21.00 -3.70 12.97
C GLY A 215 -20.21 -3.21 14.19
N TYR A 216 -20.89 -2.98 15.32
CA TYR A 216 -20.24 -2.55 16.55
C TYR A 216 -20.26 -3.65 17.62
N GLY A 217 -21.34 -4.42 17.73
CA GLY A 217 -21.47 -5.57 18.63
C GLY A 217 -22.93 -6.01 18.80
N MET A 218 -23.10 -7.21 19.32
CA MET A 218 -24.42 -7.74 19.63
C MET A 218 -24.93 -7.19 20.97
N CYS A 219 -26.21 -6.95 21.07
CA CYS A 219 -26.83 -6.44 22.30
C CYS A 219 -26.66 -7.36 23.52
N SER A 220 -26.19 -8.59 23.36
CA SER A 220 -25.86 -9.52 24.43
C SER A 220 -24.46 -9.36 25.03
N ASP A 221 -23.62 -8.49 24.44
CA ASP A 221 -22.24 -8.29 24.91
C ASP A 221 -22.25 -7.63 26.30
N PRO A 222 -21.54 -8.17 27.32
CA PRO A 222 -21.42 -7.57 28.65
C PRO A 222 -20.92 -6.14 28.67
N LEU A 223 -20.09 -5.74 27.68
CA LEU A 223 -19.62 -4.37 27.53
C LEU A 223 -20.74 -3.36 27.30
N TYR A 224 -21.87 -3.79 26.69
CA TYR A 224 -23.05 -2.97 26.43
C TYR A 224 -24.07 -3.06 27.56
N SER A 225 -24.00 -4.07 28.42
CA SER A 225 -24.92 -4.24 29.59
C SER A 225 -24.45 -3.44 30.80
N SER A 226 -23.19 -3.04 30.89
CA SER A 226 -22.61 -2.37 32.06
C SER A 226 -23.08 -0.92 32.26
N ASN A 227 -23.66 -0.27 31.25
CA ASN A 227 -24.28 1.06 31.37
C ASN A 227 -25.55 1.16 30.52
N PRO A 228 -26.70 0.67 31.07
CA PRO A 228 -27.94 0.56 30.30
C PRO A 228 -28.46 1.87 29.72
N SER A 229 -28.22 3.00 30.37
CA SER A 229 -28.77 4.29 29.95
C SER A 229 -28.02 4.96 28.76
N SER A 230 -26.76 4.57 28.52
CA SER A 230 -25.94 5.06 27.39
C SER A 230 -25.67 3.98 26.36
N SER A 231 -26.15 2.76 26.58
CA SER A 231 -25.98 1.63 25.68
C SER A 231 -26.81 1.81 24.41
N PRO A 232 -26.25 1.55 23.21
CA PRO A 232 -27.02 1.47 21.96
C PRO A 232 -28.14 0.42 22.04
N CYS A 233 -28.10 -0.50 23.02
CA CYS A 233 -29.10 -1.53 23.29
C CYS A 233 -30.19 -1.11 24.30
N ALA A 234 -30.15 0.09 24.87
CA ALA A 234 -31.06 0.54 25.93
C ALA A 234 -32.56 0.40 25.58
N ASN A 235 -32.89 0.59 24.31
CA ASN A 235 -34.27 0.49 23.81
C ASN A 235 -34.57 -0.86 23.12
N VAL A 236 -33.65 -1.83 23.18
CA VAL A 236 -33.83 -3.14 22.58
C VAL A 236 -34.42 -4.08 23.66
N PRO A 237 -35.62 -4.67 23.46
CA PRO A 237 -36.18 -5.64 24.39
C PRO A 237 -35.20 -6.81 24.63
N GLN A 238 -35.08 -7.23 25.88
CA GLN A 238 -34.16 -8.31 26.25
C GLN A 238 -34.43 -9.62 25.48
N SER A 239 -35.66 -9.85 25.04
CA SER A 239 -36.05 -10.99 24.20
C SER A 239 -35.40 -10.94 22.79
N GLN A 240 -34.88 -9.81 22.36
CA GLN A 240 -34.17 -9.63 21.08
C GLN A 240 -32.65 -9.59 21.26
N TRP A 241 -32.16 -9.70 22.48
CA TRP A 241 -30.72 -9.78 22.73
C TRP A 241 -30.14 -11.07 22.11
N GLY A 242 -28.92 -10.97 21.57
CA GLY A 242 -28.31 -12.04 20.81
C GLY A 242 -28.84 -12.18 19.37
N HIS A 243 -29.80 -11.35 18.96
CA HIS A 243 -30.35 -11.29 17.60
C HIS A 243 -30.27 -9.88 17.01
N THR A 244 -29.91 -8.87 17.80
CA THR A 244 -29.80 -7.48 17.36
C THR A 244 -28.35 -7.06 17.36
N LEU A 245 -27.85 -6.74 16.16
CA LEU A 245 -26.53 -6.15 15.94
C LEU A 245 -26.64 -4.63 15.98
N THR A 246 -25.85 -3.99 16.84
CA THR A 246 -25.67 -2.55 16.82
C THR A 246 -24.69 -2.15 15.72
N ARG A 247 -24.89 -0.98 15.12
CA ARG A 247 -24.06 -0.47 14.06
C ARG A 247 -23.65 0.98 14.34
N GLN A 248 -22.47 1.32 13.87
CA GLN A 248 -21.99 2.70 13.84
C GLN A 248 -21.72 3.13 12.40
N TYR A 249 -21.63 4.42 12.18
CA TYR A 249 -21.17 4.97 10.91
C TYR A 249 -19.88 5.76 11.09
N VAL A 250 -19.10 5.80 10.06
CA VAL A 250 -17.92 6.64 9.94
C VAL A 250 -17.99 7.43 8.63
N ILE A 251 -17.65 8.70 8.72
CA ILE A 251 -17.36 9.56 7.57
C ILE A 251 -15.96 10.06 7.80
N ASP A 252 -15.06 9.79 6.87
CA ASP A 252 -13.66 10.14 6.99
C ASP A 252 -13.10 10.51 5.63
N ASN A 253 -12.47 11.69 5.54
CA ASN A 253 -11.78 12.16 4.37
C ASN A 253 -10.37 12.54 4.77
N GLU A 254 -9.42 11.76 4.28
CA GLU A 254 -8.01 11.96 4.61
C GLU A 254 -7.18 12.28 3.38
N LYS A 255 -6.24 13.20 3.56
CA LYS A 255 -5.21 13.52 2.60
C LYS A 255 -3.85 13.42 3.28
N LEU A 256 -3.09 12.41 2.91
CA LEU A 256 -1.73 12.19 3.39
C LEU A 256 -0.74 12.57 2.30
N GLU A 257 0.21 13.43 2.63
CA GLU A 257 1.34 13.81 1.77
C GLU A 257 2.65 13.39 2.44
N ASN A 258 3.52 12.76 1.67
CA ASN A 258 4.82 12.31 2.13
C ASN A 258 5.91 12.75 1.13
N PHE A 259 6.92 13.43 1.63
CA PHE A 259 8.16 13.71 0.89
C PHE A 259 9.30 12.98 1.57
N SER A 260 10.06 12.20 0.80
CA SER A 260 11.21 11.43 1.29
C SER A 260 12.38 11.60 0.35
N VAL A 261 13.57 11.78 0.91
CA VAL A 261 14.84 11.76 0.18
C VAL A 261 15.89 11.05 1.00
N ASP A 262 16.61 10.14 0.37
CA ASP A 262 17.76 9.43 0.91
C ASP A 262 18.95 9.69 -0.01
N THR A 263 20.06 10.18 0.55
CA THR A 263 21.31 10.46 -0.18
C THR A 263 22.44 9.72 0.49
N GLN A 264 23.16 8.93 -0.28
CA GLN A 264 24.24 8.07 0.18
C GLN A 264 25.52 8.35 -0.59
N LEU A 265 26.63 8.38 0.13
CA LEU A 265 28.00 8.40 -0.43
C LEU A 265 28.71 7.11 -0.02
N GLN A 266 29.08 6.32 -1.01
CA GLN A 266 29.99 5.20 -0.85
C GLN A 266 31.42 5.65 -1.15
N SER A 267 32.34 5.38 -0.21
CA SER A 267 33.75 5.67 -0.36
C SER A 267 34.56 4.37 -0.24
N LYS A 268 35.38 4.08 -1.24
CA LYS A 268 36.31 2.94 -1.28
C LYS A 268 37.73 3.46 -1.14
N PHE A 269 38.49 2.94 -0.17
CA PHE A 269 39.89 3.32 0.03
C PHE A 269 40.66 2.18 0.71
N ALA A 270 41.98 2.20 0.56
CA ALA A 270 42.87 1.21 1.18
C ALA A 270 43.74 1.81 2.29
N THR A 271 43.99 1.04 3.33
CA THR A 271 44.96 1.37 4.39
C THR A 271 45.95 0.21 4.48
N GLY A 272 47.11 0.37 3.83
CA GLY A 272 48.05 -0.72 3.68
C GLY A 272 47.50 -1.87 2.84
N SER A 273 47.37 -3.04 3.44
CA SER A 273 46.77 -4.23 2.80
C SER A 273 45.28 -4.44 3.05
N VAL A 274 44.61 -3.47 3.68
CA VAL A 274 43.19 -3.55 4.03
C VAL A 274 42.39 -2.64 3.15
N ASP A 275 41.41 -3.22 2.41
CA ASP A 275 40.44 -2.47 1.63
C ASP A 275 39.22 -2.12 2.49
N HIS A 276 38.80 -0.88 2.39
CA HIS A 276 37.64 -0.34 3.11
C HIS A 276 36.55 0.09 2.16
N THR A 277 35.31 -0.18 2.52
CA THR A 277 34.11 0.41 1.92
C THR A 277 33.33 1.10 3.03
N LEU A 278 33.28 2.44 2.97
CA LEU A 278 32.52 3.26 3.89
C LEU A 278 31.24 3.75 3.21
N LEU A 279 30.08 3.53 3.82
CA LEU A 279 28.81 4.09 3.41
C LEU A 279 28.36 5.13 4.43
N THR A 280 28.14 6.37 3.95
CA THR A 280 27.59 7.46 4.76
C THR A 280 26.38 8.04 4.02
N GLY A 281 25.42 8.60 4.77
CA GLY A 281 24.22 9.13 4.12
C GLY A 281 23.37 9.99 5.04
N VAL A 282 22.38 10.63 4.42
CA VAL A 282 21.36 11.45 5.09
C VAL A 282 20.01 11.06 4.52
N ASP A 283 19.10 10.70 5.41
CA ASP A 283 17.69 10.45 5.13
C ASP A 283 16.85 11.60 5.69
N PHE A 284 15.95 12.14 4.88
CA PHE A 284 14.98 13.13 5.31
C PHE A 284 13.58 12.74 4.86
N MET A 285 12.63 12.82 5.78
CA MET A 285 11.24 12.56 5.52
C MET A 285 10.34 13.58 6.19
N ARG A 286 9.35 14.07 5.43
CA ARG A 286 8.28 14.93 5.92
C ARG A 286 6.93 14.34 5.54
N MET A 287 6.07 14.16 6.55
CA MET A 287 4.70 13.70 6.37
C MET A 287 3.73 14.77 6.86
N ARG A 288 2.65 14.98 6.13
CA ARG A 288 1.49 15.78 6.52
C ARG A 288 0.23 14.95 6.28
N ASN A 289 -0.63 14.90 7.27
CA ASN A 289 -1.93 14.27 7.15
C ASN A 289 -3.02 15.28 7.55
N ASP A 290 -3.91 15.57 6.64
CA ASP A 290 -5.09 16.41 6.85
C ASP A 290 -6.30 15.46 6.94
N ILE A 291 -7.03 15.50 8.05
CA ILE A 291 -8.18 14.62 8.35
C ILE A 291 -9.40 15.50 8.56
N ASP A 292 -10.49 15.18 7.85
CA ASP A 292 -11.82 15.79 8.00
C ASP A 292 -12.82 14.64 8.26
N SER A 293 -13.28 14.54 9.52
CA SER A 293 -14.11 13.43 10.04
C SER A 293 -15.33 13.93 10.84
#